data_ebd5bad91c5c912e1ac3a5fb9300994d
#
_entry.id   ebd5bad91c5c912e1ac3a5fb9300994d
#
_cell.length_a   1.000
_cell.length_b   1.000
_cell.length_c   1.000
_cell.angle_alpha   90.00
_cell.angle_beta   90.00
_cell.angle_gamma   90.00
#
_symmetry.space_group_name_H-M   'P 1'
#
loop_
_entity.id
_entity.type
_entity.pdbx_description
1 polymer ?
#
loop_
_entity_poly.entity_id
_entity_poly.type
_entity_poly.pdbx_seq_one_letter_code
_entity_poly.pdbx_strand_id
1 'polypeptide(L)'
;MLLEHFGNHPSFMMLGLGNELDAEIDVVREWLDDFRNLDNRHLYCFGSNNNLGWKGPQDGEDFFVTCRVGGGDGYTTHVRTSFAYVDAEKGGILNNTRPATDKDYSGAIAHCPRPVVGHENCQFQIYPDYSQIEKYTGVLHPYNLEIFRDRLKENHLSSQAKTFHQATGHFSIECYKADMEYAFRTPGFGGFQLLDLQDYPGQGSALVGILDAFMDSKGIVAPETFYGFCAPLVPLALMKDHCWLNTQPLHIDVALSNYVEGDWNEPVRWSLVSDNGVWKRDGVLMASIPQGKVGKAGSIDLSLSGLKEAQRLTLTLTTGKYRNYYHLWVYPDETAESEGSVHVASFLNDDLRKRLESGASVLLIPDHDSIVAQSVGGMFTPDYWNYSMFKTISENAGKEVSPGTLSILTDPGHLLLKYFPTECHSDWQWWSITRNSRPMILNATRGEYRPLIQVVDNIERNHKLGLVFEFAVGKGKLLVCMIDLQAIAGTPEGNQFRTSLLRYMKSDAFHPTEQLAWKELDALFHTDINQRQIIGVKNESDYTVGGE
;
A
#
# COMPACT_ATOMS: atom_id res chain seq x y z
N MET A 1 31.17 -20.92 16.86
CA MET A 1 31.73 -19.74 16.17
C MET A 1 30.91 -18.45 16.44
N LEU A 2 29.62 -18.30 16.08
CA LEU A 2 28.85 -17.05 16.35
C LEU A 2 28.82 -16.73 17.86
N LEU A 3 28.40 -17.66 18.71
CA LEU A 3 28.34 -17.47 20.16
C LEU A 3 29.72 -17.19 20.77
N GLU A 4 30.77 -17.85 20.31
CA GLU A 4 32.14 -17.66 20.80
C GLU A 4 32.68 -16.27 20.45
N HIS A 5 32.37 -15.76 19.25
CA HIS A 5 32.93 -14.48 18.80
C HIS A 5 32.03 -13.28 19.17
N PHE A 6 30.72 -13.43 19.18
CA PHE A 6 29.77 -12.34 19.35
C PHE A 6 28.89 -12.43 20.61
N GLY A 7 28.86 -13.59 21.29
CA GLY A 7 27.98 -13.80 22.44
C GLY A 7 28.21 -12.85 23.63
N ASN A 8 29.37 -12.16 23.70
CA ASN A 8 29.62 -11.14 24.71
C ASN A 8 29.21 -9.72 24.32
N HIS A 9 28.72 -9.51 23.09
CA HIS A 9 28.21 -8.21 22.69
C HIS A 9 26.84 -7.95 23.36
N PRO A 10 26.62 -6.80 24.03
CA PRO A 10 25.35 -6.52 24.70
C PRO A 10 24.13 -6.54 23.80
N SER A 11 24.31 -6.28 22.49
CA SER A 11 23.25 -6.30 21.48
C SER A 11 22.96 -7.69 20.90
N PHE A 12 23.81 -8.70 21.18
CA PHE A 12 23.56 -10.06 20.74
C PHE A 12 22.69 -10.78 21.77
N MET A 13 21.37 -10.64 21.63
CA MET A 13 20.42 -11.14 22.64
C MET A 13 19.66 -12.38 22.18
N MET A 14 19.47 -12.57 20.88
CA MET A 14 18.59 -13.59 20.30
C MET A 14 19.30 -14.29 19.14
N LEU A 15 19.10 -15.60 19.01
CA LEU A 15 19.61 -16.40 17.90
C LEU A 15 18.49 -17.28 17.31
N GLY A 16 18.23 -17.12 16.02
CA GLY A 16 17.44 -18.05 15.22
C GLY A 16 18.34 -18.86 14.30
N LEU A 17 18.02 -20.14 14.07
CA LEU A 17 18.86 -21.04 13.27
C LEU A 17 18.88 -20.69 11.78
N GLY A 18 17.82 -20.09 11.27
CA GLY A 18 17.74 -19.69 9.86
C GLY A 18 16.35 -19.26 9.43
N ASN A 19 16.17 -19.12 8.12
CA ASN A 19 14.90 -18.77 7.48
C ASN A 19 14.42 -19.92 6.59
N GLU A 20 13.12 -20.24 6.67
CA GLU A 20 12.45 -21.25 5.84
C GLU A 20 13.16 -22.61 5.82
N LEU A 21 13.70 -23.01 6.95
CA LEU A 21 14.39 -24.29 7.08
C LEU A 21 13.40 -25.45 6.93
N ASP A 22 13.76 -26.42 6.10
CA ASP A 22 13.12 -27.70 5.99
C ASP A 22 13.99 -28.73 6.76
N ALA A 23 13.62 -29.01 8.01
CA ALA A 23 14.40 -29.83 8.91
C ALA A 23 13.51 -30.66 9.84
N GLU A 24 14.08 -31.77 10.37
CA GLU A 24 13.45 -32.58 11.38
C GLU A 24 13.47 -31.88 12.74
N ILE A 25 12.32 -31.81 13.42
CA ILE A 25 12.15 -31.12 14.71
C ILE A 25 13.18 -31.54 15.75
N ASP A 26 13.42 -32.84 15.86
CA ASP A 26 14.33 -33.39 16.91
C ASP A 26 15.77 -32.97 16.69
N VAL A 27 16.21 -32.88 15.43
CA VAL A 27 17.56 -32.41 15.07
C VAL A 27 17.69 -30.91 15.41
N VAL A 28 16.68 -30.10 15.06
CA VAL A 28 16.71 -28.65 15.32
C VAL A 28 16.68 -28.38 16.83
N ARG A 29 15.92 -29.17 17.58
CA ARG A 29 15.84 -29.10 19.06
C ARG A 29 17.21 -29.44 19.68
N GLU A 30 17.87 -30.52 19.22
CA GLU A 30 19.23 -30.90 19.69
C GLU A 30 20.23 -29.75 19.48
N TRP A 31 20.19 -29.07 18.33
CA TRP A 31 21.03 -27.91 18.08
C TRP A 31 20.75 -26.74 19.04
N LEU A 32 19.49 -26.45 19.33
CA LEU A 32 19.16 -25.39 20.28
C LEU A 32 19.62 -25.75 21.70
N ASP A 33 19.48 -27.01 22.10
CA ASP A 33 19.94 -27.46 23.39
C ASP A 33 21.48 -27.37 23.49
N ASP A 34 22.19 -27.72 22.44
CA ASP A 34 23.64 -27.55 22.37
C ASP A 34 24.07 -26.07 22.47
N PHE A 35 23.41 -25.18 21.76
CA PHE A 35 23.67 -23.73 21.87
C PHE A 35 23.37 -23.20 23.26
N ARG A 36 22.27 -23.62 23.86
CA ARG A 36 21.85 -23.22 25.20
C ARG A 36 22.80 -23.78 26.29
N ASN A 37 23.34 -24.97 26.09
CA ASN A 37 24.39 -25.52 26.93
C ASN A 37 25.71 -24.76 26.80
N LEU A 38 26.01 -24.25 25.60
CA LEU A 38 27.21 -23.46 25.36
C LEU A 38 27.10 -22.05 25.97
N ASP A 39 25.92 -21.39 25.78
CA ASP A 39 25.65 -20.06 26.33
C ASP A 39 24.15 -19.87 26.61
N ASN A 40 23.77 -19.85 27.87
CA ASN A 40 22.39 -19.74 28.31
C ASN A 40 21.91 -18.29 28.56
N ARG A 41 22.71 -17.30 28.18
CA ARG A 41 22.36 -15.88 28.35
C ARG A 41 21.44 -15.34 27.23
N HIS A 42 21.35 -16.05 26.11
CA HIS A 42 20.61 -15.64 24.92
C HIS A 42 19.28 -16.35 24.84
N LEU A 43 18.37 -15.77 24.03
CA LEU A 43 17.12 -16.40 23.65
C LEU A 43 17.29 -17.12 22.31
N TYR A 44 16.65 -18.29 22.16
CA TYR A 44 16.80 -19.16 21.00
C TYR A 44 15.46 -19.50 20.37
N CYS A 45 15.41 -19.58 19.03
CA CYS A 45 14.28 -20.11 18.29
C CYS A 45 14.75 -21.00 17.12
N PHE A 46 13.85 -21.85 16.62
CA PHE A 46 14.15 -22.75 15.50
C PHE A 46 14.40 -22.04 14.18
N GLY A 47 14.09 -20.77 14.09
CA GLY A 47 14.21 -19.93 12.91
C GLY A 47 12.88 -19.30 12.54
N SER A 48 12.82 -18.70 11.36
CA SER A 48 11.66 -17.94 10.89
C SER A 48 10.97 -18.65 9.72
N ASN A 49 9.64 -18.66 9.72
CA ASN A 49 8.79 -19.28 8.67
C ASN A 49 9.24 -20.67 8.22
N ASN A 50 9.85 -21.43 9.07
CA ASN A 50 10.27 -22.80 8.74
C ASN A 50 9.06 -23.66 8.40
N ASN A 51 9.27 -24.78 7.69
CA ASN A 51 8.22 -25.78 7.49
C ASN A 51 7.55 -26.19 8.80
N LEU A 52 8.27 -26.12 9.91
CA LEU A 52 7.78 -26.33 11.27
C LEU A 52 6.92 -25.17 11.79
N GLY A 53 7.16 -23.97 11.34
CA GLY A 53 6.43 -22.76 11.72
C GLY A 53 4.94 -22.84 11.40
N TRP A 54 4.56 -23.58 10.36
CA TRP A 54 3.17 -23.87 10.02
C TRP A 54 2.43 -24.73 11.04
N LYS A 55 3.18 -25.42 11.90
CA LYS A 55 2.66 -26.21 13.01
C LYS A 55 2.57 -25.42 14.31
N GLY A 56 2.96 -24.16 14.30
CA GLY A 56 3.06 -23.31 15.49
C GLY A 56 4.39 -23.49 16.24
N PRO A 57 4.54 -22.78 17.36
CA PRO A 57 5.77 -22.81 18.16
C PRO A 57 6.03 -24.22 18.72
N GLN A 58 7.30 -24.59 18.80
CA GLN A 58 7.74 -25.89 19.26
C GLN A 58 8.33 -25.80 20.67
N ASP A 59 8.33 -26.94 21.37
CA ASP A 59 9.04 -27.04 22.66
C ASP A 59 10.54 -26.83 22.45
N GLY A 60 11.15 -26.03 23.33
CA GLY A 60 12.56 -25.67 23.24
C GLY A 60 12.80 -24.26 22.69
N GLU A 61 11.79 -23.61 22.09
CA GLU A 61 11.88 -22.20 21.66
C GLU A 61 11.58 -21.24 22.82
N ASP A 62 12.30 -20.11 22.89
CA ASP A 62 12.01 -19.01 23.81
C ASP A 62 11.06 -17.98 23.20
N PHE A 63 11.05 -17.84 21.88
CA PHE A 63 10.18 -16.94 21.10
C PHE A 63 9.88 -17.59 19.74
N PHE A 64 8.85 -17.10 19.05
CA PHE A 64 8.38 -17.66 17.78
C PHE A 64 8.37 -16.61 16.69
N VAL A 65 9.13 -16.81 15.62
CA VAL A 65 9.27 -15.87 14.50
C VAL A 65 8.47 -16.39 13.30
N THR A 66 7.44 -15.65 12.91
CA THR A 66 6.54 -16.09 11.83
C THR A 66 5.78 -14.94 11.20
N CYS A 67 5.31 -15.12 9.97
CA CYS A 67 4.33 -14.22 9.34
C CYS A 67 2.88 -14.64 9.65
N ARG A 68 2.65 -15.89 10.12
CA ARG A 68 1.33 -16.45 10.48
C ARG A 68 1.45 -17.40 11.66
N VAL A 69 0.62 -17.23 12.67
CA VAL A 69 0.57 -18.15 13.80
C VAL A 69 -0.35 -19.33 13.46
N GLY A 70 0.15 -20.55 13.53
CA GLY A 70 -0.64 -21.76 13.26
C GLY A 70 -0.89 -22.07 11.78
N GLY A 71 -0.26 -21.37 10.85
CA GLY A 71 -0.23 -21.71 9.42
C GLY A 71 -1.53 -21.54 8.64
N GLY A 72 -2.55 -20.91 9.18
CA GLY A 72 -3.81 -20.70 8.47
C GLY A 72 -3.76 -19.56 7.43
N ASP A 73 -4.61 -19.62 6.41
CA ASP A 73 -4.72 -18.60 5.37
C ASP A 73 -5.62 -17.41 5.75
N GLY A 74 -6.28 -17.47 6.91
CA GLY A 74 -7.18 -16.41 7.39
C GLY A 74 -6.45 -15.26 8.09
N TYR A 75 -7.01 -14.04 8.04
CA TYR A 75 -6.44 -12.86 8.71
C TYR A 75 -6.30 -13.01 10.23
N THR A 76 -7.07 -13.90 10.83
CA THR A 76 -7.01 -14.20 12.26
C THR A 76 -5.70 -14.86 12.69
N THR A 77 -4.88 -15.30 11.75
CA THR A 77 -3.57 -15.92 12.01
C THR A 77 -2.40 -15.05 11.58
N HIS A 78 -2.65 -14.00 10.79
CA HIS A 78 -1.59 -13.15 10.23
C HIS A 78 -1.00 -12.22 11.29
N VAL A 79 0.32 -12.05 11.25
CA VAL A 79 1.10 -11.14 12.11
C VAL A 79 2.00 -10.21 11.29
N ARG A 80 1.65 -10.02 10.04
CA ARG A 80 2.08 -8.94 9.14
C ARG A 80 0.92 -8.56 8.22
N THR A 81 0.99 -7.43 7.54
CA THR A 81 -0.14 -6.90 6.75
C THR A 81 -0.02 -7.16 5.25
N SER A 82 1.17 -7.47 4.74
CA SER A 82 1.44 -7.72 3.32
C SER A 82 1.76 -9.19 3.03
N PHE A 83 1.20 -9.71 1.94
CA PHE A 83 1.43 -11.05 1.43
C PHE A 83 1.33 -11.07 -0.10
N ALA A 84 1.94 -12.06 -0.73
CA ALA A 84 1.58 -12.41 -2.10
C ALA A 84 0.15 -12.95 -2.16
N TYR A 85 -0.52 -12.81 -3.31
CA TYR A 85 -1.90 -13.29 -3.49
C TYR A 85 -2.03 -14.81 -3.32
N VAL A 86 -0.97 -15.57 -3.62
CA VAL A 86 -0.96 -17.02 -3.40
C VAL A 86 -0.95 -17.37 -1.90
N ASP A 87 -0.38 -16.51 -1.06
CA ASP A 87 -0.20 -16.78 0.37
C ASP A 87 -1.33 -16.26 1.24
N ALA A 88 -2.01 -15.22 0.81
CA ALA A 88 -3.16 -14.65 1.51
C ALA A 88 -4.17 -14.06 0.53
N GLU A 89 -5.45 -14.18 0.87
CA GLU A 89 -6.53 -13.61 0.07
C GLU A 89 -6.27 -12.11 -0.18
N LYS A 90 -6.33 -11.71 -1.46
CA LYS A 90 -6.13 -10.32 -1.91
C LYS A 90 -4.83 -9.68 -1.43
N GLY A 91 -3.79 -10.46 -1.15
CA GLY A 91 -2.49 -9.92 -0.74
C GLY A 91 -2.41 -9.39 0.70
N GLY A 92 -3.32 -9.79 1.58
CA GLY A 92 -3.21 -9.52 3.02
C GLY A 92 -4.16 -8.43 3.56
N ILE A 93 -3.94 -8.08 4.81
CA ILE A 93 -4.88 -7.30 5.64
C ILE A 93 -5.21 -5.94 5.05
N LEU A 94 -4.19 -5.14 4.68
CA LEU A 94 -4.38 -3.76 4.22
C LEU A 94 -5.15 -3.67 2.90
N ASN A 95 -4.97 -4.65 2.03
CA ASN A 95 -5.71 -4.67 0.77
C ASN A 95 -7.12 -5.23 0.94
N ASN A 96 -7.34 -6.15 1.87
CA ASN A 96 -8.62 -6.85 2.02
C ASN A 96 -9.56 -6.27 3.08
N THR A 97 -9.04 -5.54 4.05
CA THR A 97 -9.83 -4.97 5.14
C THR A 97 -9.89 -3.45 5.03
N ARG A 98 -11.09 -2.87 5.19
CA ARG A 98 -11.24 -1.41 5.22
C ARG A 98 -10.26 -0.78 6.22
N PRO A 99 -9.50 0.24 5.82
CA PRO A 99 -8.47 0.84 6.65
C PRO A 99 -9.02 1.37 7.97
N ALA A 100 -8.37 0.95 9.04
CA ALA A 100 -8.67 1.37 10.40
C ALA A 100 -7.38 1.29 11.22
N THR A 101 -7.28 2.07 12.28
CA THR A 101 -6.11 2.07 13.16
C THR A 101 -6.41 1.52 14.55
N ASP A 102 -7.58 0.91 14.75
CA ASP A 102 -8.00 0.27 16.00
C ASP A 102 -7.83 -1.26 16.01
N LYS A 103 -7.30 -1.85 14.93
CA LYS A 103 -7.09 -3.30 14.79
C LYS A 103 -5.64 -3.67 15.11
N ASP A 104 -5.44 -4.87 15.63
CA ASP A 104 -4.15 -5.42 16.04
C ASP A 104 -4.05 -6.93 15.77
N TYR A 105 -2.96 -7.56 16.19
CA TYR A 105 -2.72 -8.99 16.07
C TYR A 105 -3.13 -9.81 17.31
N SER A 106 -3.85 -9.23 18.28
CA SER A 106 -4.23 -9.93 19.51
C SER A 106 -4.96 -11.24 19.25
N GLY A 107 -5.87 -11.26 18.25
CA GLY A 107 -6.56 -12.48 17.85
C GLY A 107 -5.62 -13.56 17.32
N ALA A 108 -4.64 -13.17 16.50
CA ALA A 108 -3.68 -14.09 15.91
C ALA A 108 -2.76 -14.76 16.96
N ILE A 109 -2.32 -13.99 17.96
CA ILE A 109 -1.37 -14.47 18.97
C ILE A 109 -2.04 -15.04 20.24
N ALA A 110 -3.37 -14.97 20.37
CA ALA A 110 -4.10 -15.30 21.61
C ALA A 110 -3.79 -16.68 22.19
N HIS A 111 -3.49 -17.64 21.36
CA HIS A 111 -3.21 -19.04 21.77
C HIS A 111 -1.74 -19.43 21.60
N CYS A 112 -0.87 -18.51 21.23
CA CYS A 112 0.55 -18.77 21.13
C CYS A 112 1.19 -18.74 22.52
N PRO A 113 1.82 -19.83 23.00
CA PRO A 113 2.42 -19.90 24.34
C PRO A 113 3.79 -19.20 24.42
N ARG A 114 4.27 -18.63 23.31
CA ARG A 114 5.55 -17.94 23.20
C ARG A 114 5.33 -16.49 22.72
N PRO A 115 6.21 -15.55 23.06
CA PRO A 115 6.23 -14.23 22.42
C PRO A 115 6.39 -14.39 20.90
N VAL A 116 5.50 -13.73 20.14
CA VAL A 116 5.54 -13.77 18.68
C VAL A 116 6.28 -12.56 18.15
N VAL A 117 7.20 -12.79 17.23
CA VAL A 117 7.89 -11.75 16.44
C VAL A 117 7.39 -11.86 15.01
N GLY A 118 6.84 -10.76 14.48
CA GLY A 118 6.42 -10.67 13.07
C GLY A 118 7.62 -10.79 12.13
N HIS A 119 7.47 -11.61 11.10
CA HIS A 119 8.54 -11.91 10.17
C HIS A 119 8.27 -11.31 8.80
N GLU A 120 9.33 -10.70 8.20
CA GLU A 120 9.27 -10.10 6.87
C GLU A 120 8.17 -9.04 6.72
N ASN A 121 8.01 -8.20 7.71
CA ASN A 121 7.06 -7.08 7.66
C ASN A 121 7.47 -6.05 6.60
N CYS A 122 6.51 -5.27 6.13
CA CYS A 122 6.70 -4.11 5.26
C CYS A 122 7.15 -4.42 3.83
N GLN A 123 6.72 -5.51 3.23
CA GLN A 123 7.02 -5.84 1.84
C GLN A 123 6.03 -5.14 0.88
N PHE A 124 6.26 -3.86 0.60
CA PHE A 124 5.47 -3.03 -0.32
C PHE A 124 6.37 -2.51 -1.42
N GLN A 125 6.19 -2.97 -2.66
CA GLN A 125 7.06 -2.65 -3.77
C GLN A 125 7.07 -1.15 -4.09
N ILE A 126 8.26 -0.59 -4.27
CA ILE A 126 8.49 0.80 -4.66
C ILE A 126 9.02 0.83 -6.09
N TYR A 127 8.49 1.72 -6.91
CA TYR A 127 8.99 1.90 -8.27
C TYR A 127 10.46 2.36 -8.27
N PRO A 128 11.36 1.77 -9.10
CA PRO A 128 12.80 2.04 -9.04
C PRO A 128 13.16 3.49 -9.41
N ASP A 129 14.23 3.98 -8.82
CA ASP A 129 14.97 5.13 -9.34
C ASP A 129 16.08 4.63 -10.28
N TYR A 130 15.90 4.80 -11.57
CA TYR A 130 16.85 4.34 -12.58
C TYR A 130 18.20 5.08 -12.55
N SER A 131 18.35 6.17 -11.80
CA SER A 131 19.67 6.81 -11.58
C SER A 131 20.62 5.89 -10.80
N GLN A 132 20.10 4.91 -10.08
CA GLN A 132 20.88 3.90 -9.36
C GLN A 132 21.72 3.02 -10.29
N ILE A 133 21.37 2.89 -11.57
CA ILE A 133 22.14 2.11 -12.56
C ILE A 133 23.60 2.55 -12.57
N GLU A 134 23.87 3.85 -12.47
CA GLU A 134 25.23 4.40 -12.49
C GLU A 134 26.08 4.05 -11.25
N LYS A 135 25.43 3.60 -10.15
CA LYS A 135 26.12 3.19 -8.93
C LYS A 135 26.75 1.78 -9.05
N TYR A 136 26.28 0.97 -9.98
CA TYR A 136 26.76 -0.39 -10.19
C TYR A 136 28.09 -0.40 -10.96
N THR A 137 29.18 -0.07 -10.29
CA THR A 137 30.53 0.02 -10.88
C THR A 137 31.41 -1.20 -10.60
N GLY A 138 30.88 -2.21 -9.88
CA GLY A 138 31.58 -3.43 -9.50
C GLY A 138 31.26 -4.63 -10.41
N VAL A 139 31.22 -5.81 -9.81
CA VAL A 139 30.97 -7.08 -10.52
C VAL A 139 29.49 -7.32 -10.81
N LEU A 140 28.59 -6.69 -10.06
CA LEU A 140 27.16 -6.77 -10.31
C LEU A 140 26.76 -5.78 -11.40
N HIS A 141 25.98 -6.25 -12.36
CA HIS A 141 25.40 -5.43 -13.41
C HIS A 141 23.88 -5.35 -13.23
N PRO A 142 23.25 -4.16 -13.27
CA PRO A 142 21.84 -4.00 -12.95
C PRO A 142 20.93 -4.29 -14.16
N TYR A 143 21.03 -5.46 -14.77
CA TYR A 143 20.24 -5.86 -15.94
C TYR A 143 18.73 -5.70 -15.73
N ASN A 144 18.23 -6.02 -14.55
CA ASN A 144 16.84 -5.84 -14.18
C ASN A 144 16.38 -4.38 -14.31
N LEU A 145 17.13 -3.43 -13.77
CA LEU A 145 16.81 -2.00 -13.84
C LEU A 145 16.85 -1.48 -15.28
N GLU A 146 17.82 -1.94 -16.07
CA GLU A 146 17.92 -1.59 -17.50
C GLU A 146 16.71 -2.08 -18.29
N ILE A 147 16.30 -3.34 -18.08
CA ILE A 147 15.15 -3.94 -18.74
C ILE A 147 13.86 -3.20 -18.36
N PHE A 148 13.66 -2.90 -17.08
CA PHE A 148 12.48 -2.17 -16.60
C PHE A 148 12.43 -0.75 -17.16
N ARG A 149 13.57 -0.06 -17.19
CA ARG A 149 13.71 1.25 -17.82
C ARG A 149 13.37 1.23 -19.32
N ASP A 150 13.86 0.25 -20.05
CA ASP A 150 13.63 0.13 -21.48
C ASP A 150 12.16 -0.17 -21.78
N ARG A 151 11.49 -1.01 -20.99
CA ARG A 151 10.03 -1.22 -21.09
C ARG A 151 9.23 0.03 -20.79
N LEU A 152 9.63 0.80 -19.77
CA LEU A 152 9.02 2.09 -19.49
C LEU A 152 9.11 3.03 -20.69
N LYS A 153 10.27 3.02 -21.36
CA LYS A 153 10.51 3.81 -22.58
C LYS A 153 9.64 3.37 -23.75
N GLU A 154 9.47 2.06 -23.96
CA GLU A 154 8.59 1.50 -25.00
C GLU A 154 7.14 1.96 -24.84
N ASN A 155 6.67 2.11 -23.60
CA ASN A 155 5.33 2.60 -23.29
C ASN A 155 5.25 4.15 -23.18
N HIS A 156 6.31 4.87 -23.60
CA HIS A 156 6.39 6.33 -23.59
C HIS A 156 6.20 6.99 -22.20
N LEU A 157 6.63 6.31 -21.13
CA LEU A 157 6.45 6.75 -19.74
C LEU A 157 7.75 7.24 -19.08
N SER A 158 8.88 7.27 -19.79
CA SER A 158 10.20 7.61 -19.22
C SER A 158 10.21 8.95 -18.47
N SER A 159 9.46 9.94 -18.93
CA SER A 159 9.35 11.25 -18.26
C SER A 159 8.68 11.19 -16.89
N GLN A 160 7.96 10.12 -16.58
CA GLN A 160 7.24 9.91 -15.32
C GLN A 160 8.01 9.03 -14.32
N ALA A 161 9.16 8.45 -14.69
CA ALA A 161 9.88 7.49 -13.84
C ALA A 161 10.11 8.01 -12.41
N LYS A 162 10.61 9.23 -12.27
CA LYS A 162 10.84 9.88 -10.97
C LYS A 162 9.54 10.11 -10.19
N THR A 163 8.47 10.48 -10.88
CA THR A 163 7.17 10.70 -10.25
C THR A 163 6.55 9.38 -9.79
N PHE A 164 6.72 8.31 -10.57
CA PHE A 164 6.31 6.95 -10.16
C PHE A 164 7.07 6.50 -8.91
N HIS A 165 8.39 6.69 -8.89
CA HIS A 165 9.20 6.40 -7.71
C HIS A 165 8.69 7.13 -6.46
N GLN A 166 8.44 8.44 -6.56
CA GLN A 166 7.94 9.24 -5.44
C GLN A 166 6.53 8.83 -5.02
N ALA A 167 5.59 8.68 -5.95
CA ALA A 167 4.21 8.32 -5.63
C ALA A 167 4.13 6.95 -4.95
N THR A 168 4.81 5.94 -5.49
CA THR A 168 4.83 4.59 -4.91
C THR A 168 5.60 4.54 -3.59
N GLY A 169 6.71 5.29 -3.49
CA GLY A 169 7.50 5.37 -2.28
C GLY A 169 6.75 6.00 -1.11
N HIS A 170 6.10 7.14 -1.31
CA HIS A 170 5.30 7.80 -0.27
C HIS A 170 4.14 6.91 0.19
N PHE A 171 3.46 6.26 -0.75
CA PHE A 171 2.38 5.33 -0.40
C PHE A 171 2.90 4.08 0.34
N SER A 172 4.04 3.53 -0.07
CA SER A 172 4.68 2.42 0.64
C SER A 172 5.01 2.79 2.08
N ILE A 173 5.44 4.03 2.36
CA ILE A 173 5.69 4.51 3.73
C ILE A 173 4.42 4.54 4.58
N GLU A 174 3.27 4.94 4.02
CA GLU A 174 1.99 4.84 4.74
C GLU A 174 1.65 3.38 5.08
N CYS A 175 1.92 2.45 4.15
CA CYS A 175 1.75 1.01 4.39
C CYS A 175 2.75 0.46 5.43
N TYR A 176 4.03 0.90 5.39
CA TYR A 176 5.04 0.59 6.42
C TYR A 176 4.58 1.02 7.81
N LYS A 177 4.12 2.28 7.91
CA LYS A 177 3.57 2.83 9.15
C LYS A 177 2.42 1.98 9.68
N ALA A 178 1.48 1.61 8.81
CA ALA A 178 0.34 0.79 9.19
C ALA A 178 0.78 -0.59 9.71
N ASP A 179 1.70 -1.27 9.01
CA ASP A 179 2.19 -2.61 9.38
C ASP A 179 2.93 -2.59 10.73
N MET A 180 3.85 -1.64 10.92
CA MET A 180 4.56 -1.47 12.19
C MET A 180 3.62 -1.12 13.34
N GLU A 181 2.65 -0.25 13.10
CA GLU A 181 1.69 0.14 14.14
C GLU A 181 0.73 -0.98 14.53
N TYR A 182 0.42 -1.92 13.63
CA TYR A 182 -0.28 -3.16 14.02
C TYR A 182 0.50 -3.92 15.10
N ALA A 183 1.82 -4.03 14.95
CA ALA A 183 2.68 -4.65 15.97
C ALA A 183 2.70 -3.83 17.28
N PHE A 184 2.91 -2.52 17.19
CA PHE A 184 2.94 -1.63 18.37
C PHE A 184 1.63 -1.56 19.13
N ARG A 185 0.49 -1.75 18.45
CA ARG A 185 -0.84 -1.80 19.09
C ARG A 185 -1.14 -3.12 19.78
N THR A 186 -0.43 -4.19 19.45
CA THR A 186 -0.71 -5.54 19.94
C THR A 186 -0.11 -5.78 21.31
N PRO A 187 -0.90 -5.91 22.39
CA PRO A 187 -0.39 -6.24 23.71
C PRO A 187 0.33 -7.60 23.71
N GLY A 188 1.56 -7.63 24.21
CA GLY A 188 2.34 -8.86 24.33
C GLY A 188 3.01 -9.33 23.03
N PHE A 189 2.94 -8.54 21.95
CA PHE A 189 3.69 -8.84 20.72
C PHE A 189 5.20 -8.64 20.96
N GLY A 190 6.02 -9.59 20.52
CA GLY A 190 7.45 -9.61 20.83
C GLY A 190 8.29 -8.64 19.99
N GLY A 191 7.79 -8.21 18.84
CA GLY A 191 8.48 -7.32 17.91
C GLY A 191 8.23 -7.70 16.45
N PHE A 192 9.00 -7.12 15.54
CA PHE A 192 8.91 -7.41 14.10
C PHE A 192 10.29 -7.30 13.42
N GLN A 193 10.42 -7.96 12.30
CA GLN A 193 11.60 -7.91 11.43
C GLN A 193 11.18 -7.36 10.06
N LEU A 194 11.89 -6.38 9.55
CA LEU A 194 11.64 -5.82 8.22
C LEU A 194 12.25 -6.72 7.13
N LEU A 195 11.57 -6.84 6.01
CA LEU A 195 12.15 -7.29 4.77
C LEU A 195 11.75 -6.30 3.66
N ASP A 196 12.58 -5.32 3.37
CA ASP A 196 13.85 -5.06 4.01
C ASP A 196 14.01 -3.56 4.29
N LEU A 197 15.03 -3.18 5.07
CA LEU A 197 15.41 -1.77 5.23
C LEU A 197 15.93 -1.19 3.92
N GLN A 198 16.60 -2.01 3.10
CA GLN A 198 17.19 -1.68 1.81
C GLN A 198 16.68 -2.61 0.72
N ASP A 199 16.86 -2.21 -0.53
CA ASP A 199 16.63 -3.10 -1.66
C ASP A 199 17.62 -4.24 -1.69
N TYR A 200 17.14 -5.43 -2.02
CA TYR A 200 17.97 -6.63 -2.11
C TYR A 200 18.31 -6.95 -3.58
N PRO A 201 19.54 -6.69 -4.05
CA PRO A 201 19.92 -6.92 -5.45
C PRO A 201 19.96 -8.39 -5.85
N GLY A 202 20.04 -9.32 -4.88
CA GLY A 202 20.00 -10.77 -5.13
C GLY A 202 18.65 -11.27 -5.62
N GLN A 203 17.58 -10.50 -5.42
CA GLN A 203 16.24 -10.74 -5.96
C GLN A 203 15.81 -9.50 -6.76
N GLY A 204 16.19 -9.42 -8.00
CA GLY A 204 16.21 -8.23 -8.84
C GLY A 204 14.95 -7.37 -8.93
N SER A 205 13.81 -7.82 -8.42
CA SER A 205 12.56 -7.07 -8.31
C SER A 205 12.12 -6.80 -6.86
N ALA A 206 12.92 -7.19 -5.85
CA ALA A 206 12.65 -6.93 -4.43
C ALA A 206 13.02 -5.48 -4.04
N LEU A 207 12.35 -4.50 -4.66
CA LEU A 207 12.55 -3.07 -4.45
C LEU A 207 11.61 -2.57 -3.35
N VAL A 208 11.70 -3.14 -2.17
CA VAL A 208 10.80 -2.90 -1.03
C VAL A 208 11.41 -2.05 0.08
N GLY A 209 12.73 -1.79 0.04
CA GLY A 209 13.44 -1.02 1.04
C GLY A 209 13.16 0.48 0.97
N ILE A 210 13.35 1.18 2.10
CA ILE A 210 13.37 2.65 2.16
C ILE A 210 14.73 3.23 1.77
N LEU A 211 15.76 2.37 1.78
CA LEU A 211 17.08 2.63 1.25
C LEU A 211 17.27 1.84 -0.05
N ASP A 212 18.15 2.33 -0.92
CA ASP A 212 18.53 1.59 -2.12
C ASP A 212 19.55 0.46 -1.78
N ALA A 213 19.95 -0.32 -2.78
CA ALA A 213 20.89 -1.43 -2.62
C ALA A 213 22.29 -1.00 -2.12
N PHE A 214 22.58 0.30 -2.10
CA PHE A 214 23.83 0.89 -1.62
C PHE A 214 23.69 1.56 -0.24
N MET A 215 22.57 1.37 0.44
CA MET A 215 22.22 2.01 1.72
C MET A 215 21.99 3.53 1.63
N ASP A 216 21.85 4.08 0.44
CA ASP A 216 21.49 5.48 0.28
C ASP A 216 19.97 5.66 0.40
N SER A 217 19.56 6.79 0.98
CA SER A 217 18.14 7.12 1.09
C SER A 217 17.48 7.27 -0.29
N LYS A 218 16.32 6.64 -0.48
CA LYS A 218 15.47 6.86 -1.66
C LYS A 218 14.76 8.21 -1.67
N GLY A 219 14.89 9.04 -0.60
CA GLY A 219 14.26 10.35 -0.51
C GLY A 219 12.75 10.33 -0.36
N ILE A 220 12.16 9.21 0.05
CA ILE A 220 10.70 8.99 0.17
C ILE A 220 10.17 9.21 1.59
N VAL A 221 11.04 9.24 2.58
CA VAL A 221 10.68 9.52 3.98
C VAL A 221 11.81 10.25 4.68
N ALA A 222 11.47 11.25 5.50
CA ALA A 222 12.43 11.90 6.37
C ALA A 222 12.68 11.04 7.63
N PRO A 223 13.90 11.02 8.20
CA PRO A 223 14.19 10.26 9.41
C PRO A 223 13.26 10.58 10.57
N GLU A 224 12.88 11.84 10.73
CA GLU A 224 11.98 12.30 11.80
C GLU A 224 10.56 11.74 11.62
N THR A 225 10.10 11.62 10.39
CA THR A 225 8.81 11.01 10.04
C THR A 225 8.80 9.54 10.36
N PHE A 226 9.85 8.81 9.94
CA PHE A 226 10.01 7.38 10.23
C PHE A 226 10.11 7.15 11.74
N TYR A 227 10.88 7.97 12.47
CA TYR A 227 10.99 7.90 13.92
C TYR A 227 9.64 8.13 14.62
N GLY A 228 8.68 8.80 13.97
CA GLY A 228 7.35 9.04 14.53
C GLY A 228 6.53 7.77 14.75
N PHE A 229 6.69 6.77 13.90
CA PHE A 229 5.97 5.49 13.98
C PHE A 229 6.86 4.28 14.25
N CYS A 230 8.19 4.47 14.34
CA CYS A 230 9.16 3.43 14.68
C CYS A 230 10.17 3.96 15.70
N ALA A 231 9.76 4.07 16.95
CA ALA A 231 10.52 4.63 18.05
C ALA A 231 10.33 3.82 19.34
N PRO A 232 11.19 4.00 20.36
CA PRO A 232 11.01 3.36 21.66
C PRO A 232 9.69 3.73 22.38
N LEU A 233 9.08 4.86 22.02
CA LEU A 233 7.72 5.22 22.46
C LEU A 233 6.94 5.74 21.26
N VAL A 234 5.81 5.09 20.95
CA VAL A 234 4.97 5.44 19.80
C VAL A 234 3.59 5.87 20.28
N PRO A 235 3.20 7.14 20.07
CA PRO A 235 1.81 7.58 20.24
C PRO A 235 0.93 7.03 19.14
N LEU A 236 -0.19 6.40 19.50
CA LEU A 236 -1.11 5.69 18.60
C LEU A 236 -2.51 6.31 18.65
N ALA A 237 -3.07 6.66 17.50
CA ALA A 237 -4.48 7.01 17.36
C ALA A 237 -5.25 5.78 16.90
N LEU A 238 -6.30 5.40 17.61
CA LEU A 238 -7.12 4.24 17.31
C LEU A 238 -8.46 4.71 16.74
N MET A 239 -8.62 4.58 15.44
CA MET A 239 -9.76 5.04 14.66
C MET A 239 -10.40 3.88 13.90
N LYS A 240 -11.72 3.90 13.80
CA LYS A 240 -12.48 2.89 13.04
C LYS A 240 -12.45 3.13 11.53
N ASP A 241 -12.15 4.36 11.11
CA ASP A 241 -12.12 4.76 9.71
C ASP A 241 -11.21 5.99 9.51
N HIS A 242 -10.80 6.24 8.29
CA HIS A 242 -10.12 7.47 7.87
C HIS A 242 -11.06 8.48 7.21
N CYS A 243 -12.23 8.06 6.72
CA CYS A 243 -13.19 8.89 5.98
C CYS A 243 -14.49 9.08 6.77
N TRP A 244 -14.91 10.31 6.96
CA TRP A 244 -16.02 10.69 7.80
C TRP A 244 -16.97 11.66 7.10
N LEU A 245 -18.27 11.59 7.41
CA LEU A 245 -19.20 12.67 7.11
C LEU A 245 -19.16 13.71 8.24
N ASN A 246 -19.36 14.98 7.91
CA ASN A 246 -19.35 16.07 8.89
C ASN A 246 -20.51 15.98 9.90
N THR A 247 -21.50 15.15 9.66
CA THR A 247 -22.62 14.84 10.57
C THR A 247 -22.31 13.73 11.56
N GLN A 248 -21.24 12.95 11.32
CA GLN A 248 -20.82 11.86 12.21
C GLN A 248 -20.01 12.39 13.40
N PRO A 249 -20.18 11.83 14.61
CA PRO A 249 -19.30 12.10 15.72
C PRO A 249 -17.94 11.43 15.47
N LEU A 250 -16.86 12.17 15.63
CA LEU A 250 -15.50 11.64 15.59
C LEU A 250 -15.10 11.16 16.98
N HIS A 251 -14.77 9.88 17.09
CA HIS A 251 -14.21 9.27 18.29
C HIS A 251 -12.86 8.65 17.97
N ILE A 252 -11.82 9.00 18.74
CA ILE A 252 -10.45 8.48 18.60
C ILE A 252 -9.95 8.10 19.98
N ASP A 253 -9.65 6.83 20.20
CA ASP A 253 -8.88 6.41 21.36
C ASP A 253 -7.40 6.70 21.11
N VAL A 254 -6.72 7.17 22.15
CA VAL A 254 -5.27 7.43 22.11
C VAL A 254 -4.56 6.46 23.04
N ALA A 255 -3.58 5.75 22.50
CA ALA A 255 -2.73 4.83 23.25
C ALA A 255 -1.24 5.20 23.09
N LEU A 256 -0.42 4.67 23.97
CA LEU A 256 1.04 4.73 23.87
C LEU A 256 1.60 3.31 23.92
N SER A 257 2.50 2.99 23.00
CA SER A 257 3.35 1.80 23.07
C SER A 257 4.68 2.21 23.70
N ASN A 258 4.95 1.78 24.94
CA ASN A 258 6.08 2.25 25.74
C ASN A 258 7.18 1.21 25.89
N TYR A 259 8.29 1.39 25.20
CA TYR A 259 9.53 0.60 25.33
C TYR A 259 10.73 1.46 25.75
N VAL A 260 10.50 2.68 26.29
CA VAL A 260 11.58 3.44 26.94
C VAL A 260 11.89 2.85 28.31
N GLU A 261 13.01 3.23 28.88
CA GLU A 261 13.38 2.87 30.27
C GLU A 261 12.41 3.54 31.25
N GLY A 262 11.70 2.72 32.03
CA GLY A 262 10.75 3.14 33.05
C GLY A 262 9.32 3.42 32.53
N ASP A 263 8.45 3.72 33.50
CA ASP A 263 7.05 4.05 33.23
C ASP A 263 6.93 5.45 32.64
N TRP A 264 6.07 5.59 31.63
CA TRP A 264 5.82 6.88 30.98
C TRP A 264 4.64 7.61 31.62
N ASN A 265 4.89 8.78 32.20
CA ASN A 265 3.89 9.55 32.94
C ASN A 265 3.71 10.98 32.41
N GLU A 266 4.16 11.28 31.19
CA GLU A 266 4.00 12.58 30.57
C GLU A 266 2.67 12.71 29.81
N PRO A 267 2.10 13.92 29.72
CA PRO A 267 0.86 14.14 28.99
C PRO A 267 1.03 13.95 27.49
N VAL A 268 -0.03 13.47 26.84
CA VAL A 268 -0.16 13.44 25.39
C VAL A 268 -0.91 14.70 24.94
N ARG A 269 -0.24 15.57 24.22
CA ARG A 269 -0.86 16.71 23.56
C ARG A 269 -1.33 16.27 22.16
N TRP A 270 -2.54 16.64 21.81
CA TRP A 270 -3.06 16.38 20.48
C TRP A 270 -3.52 17.66 19.79
N SER A 271 -3.38 17.70 18.49
CA SER A 271 -3.96 18.75 17.64
C SER A 271 -4.52 18.13 16.37
N LEU A 272 -5.72 18.53 15.97
CA LEU A 272 -6.39 18.14 14.74
C LEU A 272 -6.65 19.41 13.91
N VAL A 273 -6.04 19.50 12.73
CA VAL A 273 -5.99 20.73 11.93
C VAL A 273 -6.34 20.42 10.48
N SER A 274 -7.23 21.22 9.87
CA SER A 274 -7.49 21.16 8.43
C SER A 274 -6.30 21.70 7.61
N ASP A 275 -6.11 21.19 6.39
CA ASP A 275 -4.98 21.60 5.52
C ASP A 275 -4.93 23.11 5.28
N ASN A 276 -6.09 23.77 5.19
CA ASN A 276 -6.17 25.23 5.06
C ASN A 276 -5.92 25.98 6.38
N GLY A 277 -5.73 25.28 7.51
CA GLY A 277 -5.47 25.83 8.83
C GLY A 277 -6.67 26.56 9.50
N VAL A 278 -7.82 26.64 8.85
CA VAL A 278 -8.99 27.39 9.33
C VAL A 278 -9.70 26.67 10.47
N TRP A 279 -9.85 25.34 10.34
CA TRP A 279 -10.48 24.54 11.39
C TRP A 279 -9.38 23.86 12.22
N LYS A 280 -9.42 24.11 13.54
CA LYS A 280 -8.46 23.51 14.47
C LYS A 280 -9.14 23.12 15.77
N ARG A 281 -8.75 21.96 16.32
CA ARG A 281 -9.04 21.51 17.70
C ARG A 281 -7.77 20.98 18.32
N ASP A 282 -7.62 21.16 19.61
CA ASP A 282 -6.48 20.64 20.38
C ASP A 282 -6.87 20.31 21.81
N GLY A 283 -6.03 19.56 22.48
CA GLY A 283 -6.24 19.18 23.87
C GLY A 283 -5.08 18.40 24.46
N VAL A 284 -5.28 17.92 25.68
CA VAL A 284 -4.28 17.19 26.47
C VAL A 284 -4.94 15.99 27.11
N LEU A 285 -4.29 14.83 27.03
CA LEU A 285 -4.65 13.61 27.74
C LEU A 285 -3.54 13.26 28.74
N MET A 286 -3.90 12.69 29.86
CA MET A 286 -2.92 12.27 30.87
C MET A 286 -2.61 10.79 30.70
N ALA A 287 -1.34 10.46 30.49
CA ALA A 287 -0.90 9.08 30.31
C ALA A 287 -0.13 8.57 31.53
N SER A 288 -0.31 7.29 31.84
CA SER A 288 0.53 6.55 32.79
C SER A 288 0.65 5.11 32.24
N ILE A 289 1.73 4.84 31.51
CA ILE A 289 1.91 3.59 30.79
C ILE A 289 3.18 2.91 31.27
N PRO A 290 3.09 1.70 31.84
CA PRO A 290 4.26 0.94 32.28
C PRO A 290 5.21 0.60 31.14
N GLN A 291 6.50 0.45 31.46
CA GLN A 291 7.51 -0.04 30.52
C GLN A 291 7.13 -1.40 29.94
N GLY A 292 7.37 -1.59 28.64
CA GLY A 292 7.07 -2.81 27.88
C GLY A 292 5.58 -3.06 27.67
N LYS A 293 4.72 -2.02 27.79
CA LYS A 293 3.27 -2.13 27.61
C LYS A 293 2.75 -1.16 26.57
N VAL A 294 1.66 -1.57 25.93
CA VAL A 294 0.77 -0.65 25.23
C VAL A 294 -0.44 -0.37 26.12
N GLY A 295 -0.81 0.90 26.27
CA GLY A 295 -1.90 1.30 27.15
C GLY A 295 -2.63 2.55 26.68
N LYS A 296 -3.89 2.68 27.07
CA LYS A 296 -4.76 3.80 26.71
C LYS A 296 -4.39 5.05 27.53
N ALA A 297 -4.17 6.19 26.84
CA ALA A 297 -3.97 7.50 27.44
C ALA A 297 -5.29 8.28 27.59
N GLY A 298 -6.30 7.99 26.80
CA GLY A 298 -7.60 8.65 26.84
C GLY A 298 -8.33 8.58 25.51
N SER A 299 -9.34 9.44 25.34
CA SER A 299 -10.14 9.52 24.10
C SER A 299 -10.31 10.96 23.66
N ILE A 300 -10.47 11.18 22.38
CA ILE A 300 -10.79 12.45 21.73
C ILE A 300 -12.19 12.30 21.12
N ASP A 301 -13.14 13.11 21.59
CA ASP A 301 -14.52 13.15 21.11
C ASP A 301 -14.82 14.52 20.55
N LEU A 302 -15.16 14.59 19.25
CA LEU A 302 -15.37 15.85 18.54
C LEU A 302 -16.58 15.81 17.61
N SER A 303 -17.23 16.97 17.47
CA SER A 303 -18.18 17.22 16.39
C SER A 303 -17.44 17.79 15.18
N LEU A 304 -17.73 17.22 14.01
CA LEU A 304 -17.20 17.67 12.71
C LEU A 304 -18.15 18.65 11.99
N SER A 305 -19.28 19.01 12.59
CA SER A 305 -20.36 19.81 11.96
C SER A 305 -19.94 21.21 11.50
N GLY A 306 -18.79 21.70 11.97
CA GLY A 306 -18.20 22.97 11.52
C GLY A 306 -17.51 22.90 10.16
N LEU A 307 -17.25 21.72 9.62
CA LEU A 307 -16.63 21.51 8.31
C LEU A 307 -17.71 21.46 7.25
N LYS A 308 -17.79 22.49 6.41
CA LYS A 308 -18.84 22.64 5.36
C LYS A 308 -18.34 22.23 3.98
N GLU A 309 -17.06 22.03 3.82
CA GLU A 309 -16.43 21.61 2.58
C GLU A 309 -15.58 20.35 2.83
N ALA A 310 -15.30 19.61 1.77
CA ALA A 310 -14.39 18.48 1.84
C ALA A 310 -13.00 18.94 2.34
N GLN A 311 -12.51 18.34 3.40
CA GLN A 311 -11.23 18.70 4.02
C GLN A 311 -10.44 17.45 4.39
N ARG A 312 -9.14 17.48 4.18
CA ARG A 312 -8.22 16.60 4.88
C ARG A 312 -7.83 17.24 6.22
N LEU A 313 -7.81 16.45 7.26
CA LEU A 313 -7.38 16.86 8.59
C LEU A 313 -6.12 16.08 8.97
N THR A 314 -5.19 16.74 9.63
CA THR A 314 -4.01 16.09 10.22
C THR A 314 -4.15 16.07 11.74
N LEU A 315 -4.26 14.86 12.32
CA LEU A 315 -4.13 14.63 13.75
C LEU A 315 -2.66 14.46 14.09
N THR A 316 -2.15 15.26 15.00
CA THR A 316 -0.81 15.12 15.56
C THR A 316 -0.92 14.77 17.05
N LEU A 317 -0.21 13.71 17.45
CA LEU A 317 -0.03 13.31 18.85
C LEU A 317 1.42 13.58 19.26
N THR A 318 1.63 14.24 20.41
CA THR A 318 2.97 14.57 20.91
C THR A 318 3.06 14.30 22.40
N THR A 319 4.10 13.58 22.84
CA THR A 319 4.41 13.35 24.25
C THR A 319 5.92 13.34 24.45
N GLY A 320 6.46 14.18 25.33
CA GLY A 320 7.89 14.43 25.41
C GLY A 320 8.46 14.84 24.05
N LYS A 321 9.47 14.10 23.59
CA LYS A 321 10.10 14.27 22.24
C LYS A 321 9.43 13.43 21.14
N TYR A 322 8.51 12.55 21.46
CA TYR A 322 7.89 11.62 20.54
C TYR A 322 6.65 12.23 19.91
N ARG A 323 6.51 12.03 18.60
CA ARG A 323 5.43 12.62 17.82
C ARG A 323 4.99 11.66 16.72
N ASN A 324 3.68 11.49 16.56
CA ASN A 324 3.11 10.73 15.45
C ASN A 324 1.96 11.52 14.81
N TYR A 325 1.59 11.19 13.57
CA TYR A 325 0.51 11.88 12.86
C TYR A 325 -0.36 10.90 12.08
N TYR A 326 -1.62 11.33 11.83
CA TYR A 326 -2.63 10.58 11.09
C TYR A 326 -3.45 11.53 10.22
N HIS A 327 -3.81 11.08 9.04
CA HIS A 327 -4.69 11.81 8.14
C HIS A 327 -6.11 11.26 8.19
N LEU A 328 -7.09 12.17 8.20
CA LEU A 328 -8.51 11.89 8.13
C LEU A 328 -9.12 12.78 7.04
N TRP A 329 -10.15 12.27 6.37
CA TRP A 329 -10.91 13.04 5.39
C TRP A 329 -12.33 13.23 5.91
N VAL A 330 -12.79 14.46 5.86
CA VAL A 330 -14.15 14.82 6.27
C VAL A 330 -14.89 15.44 5.11
N TYR A 331 -16.04 14.88 4.80
CA TYR A 331 -16.87 15.31 3.68
C TYR A 331 -18.21 15.84 4.16
N PRO A 332 -18.79 16.85 3.46
CA PRO A 332 -20.14 17.31 3.75
C PRO A 332 -21.15 16.18 3.50
N ASP A 333 -22.12 16.04 4.41
CA ASP A 333 -23.27 15.18 4.22
C ASP A 333 -24.32 15.95 3.40
N GLU A 334 -24.09 16.02 2.10
CA GLU A 334 -24.92 16.73 1.14
C GLU A 334 -25.74 15.75 0.30
N THR A 335 -26.83 16.25 -0.27
CA THR A 335 -27.58 15.50 -1.28
C THR A 335 -26.66 15.16 -2.46
N ALA A 336 -26.76 13.92 -2.94
CA ALA A 336 -25.96 13.45 -4.06
C ALA A 336 -26.06 14.39 -5.26
N GLU A 337 -24.91 14.74 -5.84
CA GLU A 337 -24.82 15.57 -7.03
C GLU A 337 -25.57 14.92 -8.20
N SER A 338 -26.50 15.65 -8.82
CA SER A 338 -27.27 15.16 -9.96
C SER A 338 -26.44 15.14 -11.25
N GLU A 339 -26.77 14.24 -12.16
CA GLU A 339 -26.09 14.15 -13.47
C GLU A 339 -26.32 15.38 -14.35
N GLY A 340 -27.54 15.98 -14.27
CA GLY A 340 -27.86 17.17 -15.02
C GLY A 340 -27.80 16.96 -16.54
N SER A 341 -26.88 17.70 -17.20
CA SER A 341 -26.65 17.60 -18.65
C SER A 341 -25.65 16.50 -19.05
N VAL A 342 -25.06 15.81 -18.07
CA VAL A 342 -24.08 14.73 -18.31
C VAL A 342 -24.84 13.45 -18.65
N HIS A 343 -24.52 12.85 -19.78
CA HIS A 343 -25.08 11.55 -20.16
C HIS A 343 -24.18 10.43 -19.59
N VAL A 344 -24.74 9.59 -18.72
CA VAL A 344 -24.03 8.43 -18.16
C VAL A 344 -24.31 7.19 -18.99
N ALA A 345 -23.25 6.45 -19.34
CA ALA A 345 -23.32 5.23 -20.13
C ALA A 345 -22.38 4.16 -19.56
N SER A 346 -22.70 2.87 -19.81
CA SER A 346 -21.87 1.74 -19.40
C SER A 346 -21.26 0.97 -20.57
N PHE A 347 -21.70 1.25 -21.79
CA PHE A 347 -21.26 0.56 -22.99
C PHE A 347 -20.95 1.52 -24.11
N LEU A 348 -19.91 1.17 -24.89
CA LEU A 348 -19.60 1.83 -26.14
C LEU A 348 -20.49 1.23 -27.25
N ASN A 349 -21.41 2.05 -27.80
CA ASN A 349 -22.38 1.62 -28.80
C ASN A 349 -22.72 2.75 -29.78
N ASP A 350 -23.53 2.45 -30.80
CA ASP A 350 -23.93 3.44 -31.83
C ASP A 350 -24.76 4.60 -31.28
N ASP A 351 -25.53 4.42 -30.20
CA ASP A 351 -26.26 5.52 -29.58
C ASP A 351 -25.29 6.50 -28.93
N LEU A 352 -24.32 5.99 -28.16
CA LEU A 352 -23.26 6.80 -27.55
C LEU A 352 -22.45 7.55 -28.60
N ARG A 353 -22.13 6.90 -29.72
CA ARG A 353 -21.45 7.51 -30.86
C ARG A 353 -22.23 8.72 -31.38
N LYS A 354 -23.52 8.55 -31.67
CA LYS A 354 -24.38 9.64 -32.17
C LYS A 354 -24.44 10.81 -31.20
N ARG A 355 -24.51 10.54 -29.90
CA ARG A 355 -24.49 11.57 -28.84
C ARG A 355 -23.18 12.37 -28.85
N LEU A 356 -22.05 11.70 -28.91
CA LEU A 356 -20.74 12.35 -29.00
C LEU A 356 -20.60 13.15 -30.32
N GLU A 357 -21.03 12.59 -31.44
CA GLU A 357 -21.04 13.32 -32.73
C GLU A 357 -21.93 14.58 -32.70
N SER A 358 -22.99 14.57 -31.89
CA SER A 358 -23.88 15.72 -31.70
C SER A 358 -23.39 16.77 -30.70
N GLY A 359 -22.28 16.48 -29.97
CA GLY A 359 -21.68 17.43 -29.02
C GLY A 359 -22.03 17.18 -27.54
N ALA A 360 -22.54 16.00 -27.18
CA ALA A 360 -22.88 15.69 -25.80
C ALA A 360 -21.65 15.56 -24.89
N SER A 361 -21.84 15.88 -23.60
CA SER A 361 -20.91 15.52 -22.52
C SER A 361 -21.29 14.13 -21.97
N VAL A 362 -20.37 13.18 -22.05
CA VAL A 362 -20.62 11.78 -21.69
C VAL A 362 -19.67 11.33 -20.59
N LEU A 363 -20.24 10.71 -19.55
CA LEU A 363 -19.52 9.92 -18.56
C LEU A 363 -19.70 8.44 -18.90
N LEU A 364 -18.64 7.79 -19.35
CA LEU A 364 -18.61 6.36 -19.60
C LEU A 364 -18.03 5.65 -18.37
N ILE A 365 -18.84 4.79 -17.75
CA ILE A 365 -18.42 3.88 -16.68
C ILE A 365 -18.59 2.47 -17.23
N PRO A 366 -17.53 1.87 -17.80
CA PRO A 366 -17.63 0.57 -18.45
C PRO A 366 -18.02 -0.53 -17.46
N ASP A 367 -18.85 -1.45 -17.93
CA ASP A 367 -19.06 -2.70 -17.23
C ASP A 367 -17.72 -3.47 -17.15
N HIS A 368 -17.29 -3.80 -15.94
CA HIS A 368 -15.96 -4.38 -15.67
C HIS A 368 -15.77 -5.75 -16.34
N ASP A 369 -16.82 -6.54 -16.46
CA ASP A 369 -16.74 -7.86 -17.09
C ASP A 369 -16.54 -7.76 -18.60
N SER A 370 -16.99 -6.65 -19.20
CA SER A 370 -16.86 -6.42 -20.64
C SER A 370 -15.46 -5.97 -21.09
N ILE A 371 -14.59 -5.58 -20.17
CA ILE A 371 -13.28 -4.97 -20.47
C ILE A 371 -12.10 -5.70 -19.79
N VAL A 372 -12.29 -6.94 -19.38
CA VAL A 372 -11.25 -7.73 -18.70
C VAL A 372 -9.96 -7.81 -19.50
N ALA A 373 -10.07 -7.99 -20.83
CA ALA A 373 -8.92 -8.12 -21.73
C ALA A 373 -8.19 -6.80 -22.01
N GLN A 374 -8.80 -5.65 -21.70
CA GLN A 374 -8.25 -4.30 -21.95
C GLN A 374 -7.81 -3.58 -20.68
N SER A 375 -7.88 -4.27 -19.53
CA SER A 375 -7.68 -3.64 -18.22
C SER A 375 -6.93 -4.57 -17.27
N VAL A 376 -6.45 -4.03 -16.17
CA VAL A 376 -5.96 -4.79 -15.01
C VAL A 376 -6.94 -4.67 -13.85
N GLY A 377 -6.94 -5.64 -12.94
CA GLY A 377 -7.80 -5.60 -11.76
C GLY A 377 -7.47 -4.43 -10.83
N GLY A 378 -8.41 -4.07 -9.95
CA GLY A 378 -8.22 -3.07 -8.92
C GLY A 378 -7.49 -3.63 -7.71
N MET A 379 -6.54 -2.88 -7.19
CA MET A 379 -5.76 -3.20 -6.00
C MET A 379 -5.45 -1.90 -5.25
N PHE A 380 -5.42 -1.94 -3.92
CA PHE A 380 -5.13 -0.76 -3.11
C PHE A 380 -3.65 -0.66 -2.75
N THR A 381 -3.11 -1.67 -2.06
CA THR A 381 -1.70 -1.66 -1.63
C THR A 381 -0.75 -1.76 -2.82
N PRO A 382 0.50 -1.30 -2.69
CA PRO A 382 1.53 -1.70 -3.63
C PRO A 382 1.61 -3.23 -3.71
N ASP A 383 1.88 -3.75 -4.93
CA ASP A 383 2.04 -5.18 -5.14
C ASP A 383 3.20 -5.74 -4.30
N TYR A 384 3.12 -7.02 -4.06
CA TYR A 384 4.22 -7.79 -3.49
C TYR A 384 5.36 -7.87 -4.51
N TRP A 385 6.59 -7.99 -4.06
CA TRP A 385 7.74 -8.06 -4.98
C TRP A 385 7.66 -9.28 -5.93
N ASN A 386 8.39 -9.23 -7.07
CA ASN A 386 8.46 -10.29 -8.09
C ASN A 386 7.10 -10.76 -8.62
N TYR A 387 6.43 -9.88 -9.34
CA TYR A 387 5.12 -10.13 -9.93
C TYR A 387 5.09 -11.41 -10.79
N SER A 388 6.06 -11.64 -11.68
CA SER A 388 6.07 -12.80 -12.59
C SER A 388 6.19 -14.12 -11.84
N MET A 389 7.02 -14.18 -10.79
CA MET A 389 7.18 -15.38 -9.98
C MET A 389 5.87 -15.71 -9.26
N PHE A 390 5.30 -14.76 -8.52
CA PHE A 390 4.07 -14.98 -7.75
C PHE A 390 2.85 -15.18 -8.65
N LYS A 391 2.80 -14.56 -9.85
CA LYS A 391 1.81 -14.89 -10.88
C LYS A 391 1.87 -16.36 -11.24
N THR A 392 3.06 -16.85 -11.60
CA THR A 392 3.27 -18.25 -11.98
C THR A 392 2.89 -19.22 -10.84
N ILE A 393 3.28 -18.91 -9.60
CA ILE A 393 2.92 -19.72 -8.43
C ILE A 393 1.40 -19.72 -8.21
N SER A 394 0.74 -18.55 -8.32
CA SER A 394 -0.71 -18.44 -8.18
C SER A 394 -1.45 -19.25 -9.26
N GLU A 395 -1.05 -19.13 -10.52
CA GLU A 395 -1.62 -19.89 -11.64
C GLU A 395 -1.47 -21.40 -11.46
N ASN A 396 -0.27 -21.86 -11.05
CA ASN A 396 -0.01 -23.27 -10.77
C ASN A 396 -0.81 -23.81 -9.59
N ALA A 397 -1.08 -22.96 -8.59
CA ALA A 397 -1.89 -23.30 -7.44
C ALA A 397 -3.41 -23.14 -7.68
N GLY A 398 -3.84 -22.66 -8.84
CA GLY A 398 -5.24 -22.36 -9.15
C GLY A 398 -5.83 -21.24 -8.26
N LYS A 399 -4.97 -20.34 -7.77
CA LYS A 399 -5.35 -19.17 -6.97
C LYS A 399 -5.43 -17.91 -7.82
N GLU A 400 -6.05 -16.87 -7.27
CA GLU A 400 -6.14 -15.56 -7.91
C GLU A 400 -4.75 -14.95 -8.12
N VAL A 401 -4.55 -14.34 -9.28
CA VAL A 401 -3.32 -13.60 -9.61
C VAL A 401 -3.48 -12.15 -9.17
N SER A 402 -2.43 -11.57 -8.56
CA SER A 402 -2.40 -10.16 -8.21
C SER A 402 -2.65 -9.27 -9.44
N PRO A 403 -3.41 -8.18 -9.31
CA PRO A 403 -3.46 -7.12 -10.33
C PRO A 403 -2.10 -6.50 -10.65
N GLY A 404 -1.18 -6.49 -9.69
CA GLY A 404 0.20 -6.08 -9.88
C GLY A 404 0.39 -4.56 -9.98
N THR A 405 -0.46 -3.75 -9.38
CA THR A 405 -0.33 -2.29 -9.39
C THR A 405 0.33 -1.76 -8.12
N LEU A 406 0.87 -0.53 -8.16
CA LEU A 406 1.68 -0.01 -7.05
C LEU A 406 1.07 1.20 -6.34
N SER A 407 0.43 2.11 -7.05
CA SER A 407 -0.19 3.33 -6.51
C SER A 407 -1.01 4.01 -7.58
N ILE A 408 -1.84 4.98 -7.20
CA ILE A 408 -2.29 5.97 -8.18
C ILE A 408 -1.21 7.04 -8.39
N LEU A 409 -1.36 7.78 -9.49
CA LEU A 409 -0.68 9.04 -9.74
C LEU A 409 -1.70 10.04 -10.29
N THR A 410 -1.79 11.20 -9.65
CA THR A 410 -2.67 12.29 -10.07
C THR A 410 -2.04 13.65 -9.79
N ASP A 411 -2.60 14.70 -10.36
CA ASP A 411 -2.30 16.09 -10.00
C ASP A 411 -3.37 16.58 -9.00
N PRO A 412 -3.01 16.77 -7.71
CA PRO A 412 -3.95 17.27 -6.70
C PRO A 412 -4.54 18.65 -7.03
N GLY A 413 -3.85 19.43 -7.87
CA GLY A 413 -4.32 20.74 -8.36
C GLY A 413 -5.33 20.66 -9.50
N HIS A 414 -5.56 19.49 -10.09
CA HIS A 414 -6.51 19.34 -11.19
C HIS A 414 -7.94 19.59 -10.73
N LEU A 415 -8.74 20.30 -11.54
CA LEU A 415 -10.09 20.73 -11.17
C LEU A 415 -11.08 19.57 -10.96
N LEU A 416 -10.83 18.39 -11.50
CA LEU A 416 -11.56 17.16 -11.18
C LEU A 416 -11.49 16.84 -9.68
N LEU A 417 -10.37 17.14 -9.02
CA LEU A 417 -10.10 16.82 -7.60
C LEU A 417 -10.39 18.01 -6.66
N LYS A 418 -10.91 19.11 -7.18
CA LYS A 418 -11.21 20.32 -6.39
C LYS A 418 -12.04 20.04 -5.14
N TYR A 419 -12.96 19.08 -5.22
CA TYR A 419 -13.86 18.70 -4.11
C TYR A 419 -13.46 17.35 -3.47
N PHE A 420 -12.28 16.84 -3.82
CA PHE A 420 -11.74 15.58 -3.30
C PHE A 420 -10.27 15.78 -2.94
N PRO A 421 -9.98 16.42 -1.79
CA PRO A 421 -8.61 16.74 -1.40
C PRO A 421 -7.78 15.47 -1.25
N THR A 422 -6.69 15.39 -2.01
CA THR A 422 -5.84 14.20 -2.11
C THR A 422 -4.38 14.60 -2.31
N GLU A 423 -3.47 13.64 -2.09
CA GLU A 423 -2.07 13.72 -2.51
C GLU A 423 -1.91 13.27 -3.97
N CYS A 424 -0.69 13.38 -4.50
CA CYS A 424 -0.40 12.87 -5.84
C CYS A 424 -0.35 11.33 -5.93
N HIS A 425 -0.45 10.63 -4.83
CA HIS A 425 -0.37 9.17 -4.68
C HIS A 425 -1.58 8.61 -3.93
N SER A 426 -1.69 7.29 -3.83
CA SER A 426 -2.69 6.63 -3.00
C SER A 426 -2.53 7.00 -1.51
N ASP A 427 -3.67 7.22 -0.87
CA ASP A 427 -3.82 7.35 0.57
C ASP A 427 -5.07 6.58 1.03
N TRP A 428 -5.40 6.59 2.31
CA TRP A 428 -6.45 5.73 2.87
C TRP A 428 -7.85 5.96 2.30
N GLN A 429 -8.17 7.16 1.79
CA GLN A 429 -9.45 7.45 1.14
C GLN A 429 -9.61 6.73 -0.21
N TRP A 430 -8.51 6.32 -0.86
CA TRP A 430 -8.54 5.62 -2.14
C TRP A 430 -8.84 4.13 -2.02
N TRP A 431 -8.91 3.58 -0.81
CA TRP A 431 -9.06 2.14 -0.61
C TRP A 431 -10.29 1.54 -1.30
N SER A 432 -11.48 2.10 -1.05
CA SER A 432 -12.71 1.61 -1.69
C SER A 432 -12.70 1.88 -3.19
N ILE A 433 -12.14 3.00 -3.62
CA ILE A 433 -12.10 3.45 -5.01
C ILE A 433 -11.21 2.54 -5.86
N THR A 434 -9.97 2.30 -5.45
CA THR A 434 -9.02 1.50 -6.23
C THR A 434 -9.40 0.02 -6.25
N ARG A 435 -9.91 -0.52 -5.15
CA ARG A 435 -10.36 -1.92 -5.10
C ARG A 435 -11.59 -2.21 -5.97
N ASN A 436 -12.44 -1.24 -6.17
CA ASN A 436 -13.62 -1.34 -7.04
C ASN A 436 -13.36 -0.69 -8.40
N SER A 437 -12.17 -0.88 -8.94
CA SER A 437 -11.77 -0.34 -10.24
C SER A 437 -11.14 -1.40 -11.15
N ARG A 438 -11.05 -1.05 -12.44
CA ARG A 438 -10.29 -1.82 -13.44
C ARG A 438 -9.56 -0.85 -14.39
N PRO A 439 -8.38 -0.34 -13.99
CA PRO A 439 -7.61 0.58 -14.82
C PRO A 439 -7.39 0.07 -16.24
N MET A 440 -7.72 0.89 -17.24
CA MET A 440 -7.61 0.55 -18.65
C MET A 440 -6.18 0.72 -19.15
N ILE A 441 -5.73 -0.21 -20.01
CA ILE A 441 -4.42 -0.14 -20.67
C ILE A 441 -4.52 0.83 -21.85
N LEU A 442 -3.78 1.93 -21.76
CA LEU A 442 -3.79 3.04 -22.72
C LEU A 442 -2.51 3.12 -23.57
N ASN A 443 -1.75 2.02 -23.69
CA ASN A 443 -0.48 2.01 -24.45
C ASN A 443 -0.66 2.41 -25.92
N ALA A 444 -1.84 2.14 -26.51
CA ALA A 444 -2.16 2.51 -27.88
C ALA A 444 -2.47 4.00 -28.09
N THR A 445 -2.60 4.81 -27.02
CA THR A 445 -2.78 6.25 -27.13
C THR A 445 -1.46 6.94 -27.45
N ARG A 446 -1.51 8.22 -27.88
CA ARG A 446 -0.30 9.00 -28.15
C ARG A 446 0.70 8.92 -26.97
N GLY A 447 1.99 8.96 -27.28
CA GLY A 447 3.05 8.81 -26.29
C GLY A 447 2.98 9.84 -25.16
N GLU A 448 2.62 11.09 -25.46
CA GLU A 448 2.53 12.20 -24.50
C GLU A 448 1.20 12.24 -23.73
N TYR A 449 0.19 11.48 -24.17
CA TYR A 449 -1.10 11.45 -23.47
C TYR A 449 -0.94 10.92 -22.05
N ARG A 450 -1.59 11.60 -21.11
CA ARG A 450 -1.63 11.19 -19.69
C ARG A 450 -3.09 11.19 -19.20
N PRO A 451 -3.52 10.13 -18.49
CA PRO A 451 -4.82 10.12 -17.81
C PRO A 451 -4.88 11.20 -16.72
N LEU A 452 -6.07 11.64 -16.36
CA LEU A 452 -6.31 12.57 -15.24
C LEU A 452 -5.94 11.91 -13.90
N ILE A 453 -6.30 10.62 -13.77
CA ILE A 453 -5.85 9.75 -12.68
C ILE A 453 -5.25 8.52 -13.33
N GLN A 454 -3.97 8.33 -13.15
CA GLN A 454 -3.20 7.19 -13.64
C GLN A 454 -3.03 6.17 -12.52
N VAL A 455 -2.87 4.89 -12.87
CA VAL A 455 -2.38 3.87 -11.94
C VAL A 455 -0.95 3.51 -12.36
N VAL A 456 -0.05 3.47 -11.39
CA VAL A 456 1.32 3.02 -11.61
C VAL A 456 1.32 1.49 -11.65
N ASP A 457 1.68 0.95 -12.79
CA ASP A 457 1.77 -0.49 -13.01
C ASP A 457 3.04 -1.07 -12.36
N ASN A 458 3.11 -2.41 -12.25
CA ASN A 458 4.35 -3.04 -11.79
C ASN A 458 5.50 -2.78 -12.78
N ILE A 459 6.71 -2.91 -12.26
CA ILE A 459 7.95 -2.62 -12.97
C ILE A 459 8.19 -3.54 -14.16
N GLU A 460 7.58 -4.71 -14.17
CA GLU A 460 7.78 -5.72 -15.20
C GLU A 460 6.92 -5.47 -16.45
N ARG A 461 5.68 -4.95 -16.28
CA ARG A 461 4.75 -4.63 -17.38
C ARG A 461 4.86 -3.19 -17.85
N ASN A 462 4.91 -2.25 -16.91
CA ASN A 462 4.99 -0.80 -17.20
C ASN A 462 3.91 -0.29 -18.15
N HIS A 463 2.65 -0.77 -18.03
CA HIS A 463 1.55 -0.25 -18.82
C HIS A 463 1.20 1.19 -18.46
N LYS A 464 0.76 1.96 -19.45
CA LYS A 464 0.06 3.21 -19.23
C LYS A 464 -1.37 2.89 -18.80
N LEU A 465 -1.65 2.96 -17.49
CA LEU A 465 -2.95 2.60 -16.93
C LEU A 465 -3.78 3.83 -16.60
N GLY A 466 -4.97 3.94 -17.19
CA GLY A 466 -5.92 5.02 -16.92
C GLY A 466 -7.01 4.58 -15.95
N LEU A 467 -7.16 5.30 -14.83
CA LEU A 467 -8.27 5.14 -13.89
C LEU A 467 -9.41 6.10 -14.22
N VAL A 468 -9.06 7.38 -14.49
CA VAL A 468 -9.97 8.40 -15.02
C VAL A 468 -9.25 9.13 -16.13
N PHE A 469 -9.86 9.23 -17.29
CA PHE A 469 -9.25 9.86 -18.46
C PHE A 469 -10.32 10.44 -19.40
N GLU A 470 -9.92 11.36 -20.27
CA GLU A 470 -10.85 12.09 -21.11
C GLU A 470 -10.36 12.26 -22.55
N PHE A 471 -11.32 12.36 -23.46
CA PHE A 471 -11.09 12.60 -24.90
C PHE A 471 -12.14 13.53 -25.48
N ALA A 472 -11.76 14.31 -26.48
CA ALA A 472 -12.69 14.90 -27.42
C ALA A 472 -12.97 13.88 -28.54
N VAL A 473 -14.26 13.54 -28.74
CA VAL A 473 -14.68 12.55 -29.75
C VAL A 473 -15.78 13.18 -30.63
N GLY A 474 -15.49 13.38 -31.91
CA GLY A 474 -16.36 14.16 -32.77
C GLY A 474 -16.49 15.60 -32.29
N LYS A 475 -17.72 16.03 -31.95
CA LYS A 475 -18.00 17.32 -31.32
C LYS A 475 -18.21 17.21 -29.80
N GLY A 476 -18.25 15.98 -29.28
CA GLY A 476 -18.56 15.67 -27.89
C GLY A 476 -17.33 15.60 -26.99
N LYS A 477 -17.61 15.54 -25.70
CA LYS A 477 -16.63 15.42 -24.64
C LYS A 477 -16.89 14.12 -23.89
N LEU A 478 -15.90 13.25 -23.86
CA LEU A 478 -15.96 11.95 -23.20
C LEU A 478 -15.04 11.95 -21.98
N LEU A 479 -15.59 11.62 -20.82
CA LEU A 479 -14.82 11.23 -19.65
C LEU A 479 -15.09 9.76 -19.38
N VAL A 480 -14.03 8.97 -19.24
CA VAL A 480 -14.08 7.54 -18.88
C VAL A 480 -13.65 7.39 -17.43
N CYS A 481 -14.49 6.75 -16.65
CA CYS A 481 -14.24 6.43 -15.24
C CYS A 481 -14.22 4.91 -15.08
N MET A 482 -13.04 4.36 -14.78
CA MET A 482 -12.80 2.92 -14.64
C MET A 482 -13.09 2.40 -13.22
N ILE A 483 -13.88 3.16 -12.45
CA ILE A 483 -14.29 2.86 -11.08
C ILE A 483 -15.77 2.47 -11.11
N ASP A 484 -16.13 1.38 -10.47
CA ASP A 484 -17.53 1.04 -10.21
C ASP A 484 -18.09 1.98 -9.12
N LEU A 485 -18.63 3.13 -9.57
CA LEU A 485 -19.20 4.14 -8.68
C LEU A 485 -20.43 3.62 -7.91
N GLN A 486 -21.07 2.56 -8.39
CA GLN A 486 -22.20 1.96 -7.69
C GLN A 486 -21.73 1.07 -6.54
N ALA A 487 -20.65 0.32 -6.71
CA ALA A 487 -20.07 -0.51 -5.65
C ALA A 487 -19.56 0.31 -4.46
N ILE A 488 -19.11 1.56 -4.69
CA ILE A 488 -18.64 2.47 -3.63
C ILE A 488 -19.70 3.48 -3.18
N ALA A 489 -20.92 3.42 -3.75
CA ALA A 489 -22.00 4.29 -3.33
C ALA A 489 -22.36 4.07 -1.86
N GLY A 490 -22.59 5.16 -1.13
CA GLY A 490 -22.86 5.12 0.32
C GLY A 490 -21.61 5.17 1.22
N THR A 491 -20.41 5.04 0.67
CA THR A 491 -19.19 5.40 1.41
C THR A 491 -18.95 6.91 1.32
N PRO A 492 -18.42 7.56 2.40
CA PRO A 492 -18.16 9.00 2.36
C PRO A 492 -17.28 9.43 1.19
N GLU A 493 -16.16 8.73 0.98
CA GLU A 493 -15.20 8.99 -0.09
C GLU A 493 -15.79 8.70 -1.49
N GLY A 494 -16.58 7.63 -1.64
CA GLY A 494 -17.19 7.27 -2.91
C GLY A 494 -18.21 8.30 -3.37
N ASN A 495 -19.08 8.74 -2.47
CA ASN A 495 -20.07 9.81 -2.74
C ASN A 495 -19.38 11.13 -3.07
N GLN A 496 -18.33 11.47 -2.33
CA GLN A 496 -17.58 12.71 -2.56
C GLN A 496 -16.81 12.68 -3.88
N PHE A 497 -16.19 11.54 -4.22
CA PHE A 497 -15.50 11.37 -5.50
C PHE A 497 -16.47 11.54 -6.67
N ARG A 498 -17.63 10.88 -6.62
CA ARG A 498 -18.69 11.04 -7.63
C ARG A 498 -19.15 12.50 -7.75
N THR A 499 -19.32 13.19 -6.63
CA THR A 499 -19.68 14.61 -6.59
C THR A 499 -18.63 15.47 -7.29
N SER A 500 -17.33 15.26 -6.98
CA SER A 500 -16.22 15.99 -7.60
C SER A 500 -16.17 15.77 -9.10
N LEU A 501 -16.32 14.53 -9.55
CA LEU A 501 -16.32 14.14 -10.95
C LEU A 501 -17.47 14.82 -11.73
N LEU A 502 -18.71 14.78 -11.21
CA LEU A 502 -19.86 15.38 -11.88
C LEU A 502 -19.79 16.92 -11.88
N ARG A 503 -19.31 17.55 -10.81
CA ARG A 503 -19.09 19.02 -10.77
C ARG A 503 -18.03 19.45 -11.78
N TYR A 504 -16.94 18.68 -11.94
CA TYR A 504 -15.94 18.91 -12.98
C TYR A 504 -16.58 18.86 -14.37
N MET A 505 -17.31 17.79 -14.69
CA MET A 505 -17.93 17.59 -16.00
C MET A 505 -18.98 18.65 -16.36
N LYS A 506 -19.62 19.28 -15.38
CA LYS A 506 -20.59 20.36 -15.57
C LYS A 506 -19.97 21.75 -15.64
N SER A 507 -18.68 21.87 -15.38
CA SER A 507 -17.93 23.13 -15.43
C SER A 507 -17.31 23.39 -16.80
N ASP A 508 -16.94 24.65 -17.07
CA ASP A 508 -16.21 25.02 -18.27
C ASP A 508 -14.79 24.41 -18.34
N ALA A 509 -14.29 23.94 -17.19
CA ALA A 509 -13.02 23.27 -17.11
C ALA A 509 -13.00 21.88 -17.78
N PHE A 510 -14.14 21.24 -17.92
CA PHE A 510 -14.24 19.99 -18.68
C PHE A 510 -14.12 20.30 -20.18
N HIS A 511 -12.87 20.32 -20.63
CA HIS A 511 -12.53 20.64 -22.02
C HIS A 511 -11.38 19.73 -22.50
N PRO A 512 -11.68 18.44 -22.81
CA PRO A 512 -10.69 17.50 -23.31
C PRO A 512 -9.97 18.06 -24.54
N THR A 513 -8.65 18.06 -24.49
CA THR A 513 -7.80 18.57 -25.60
C THR A 513 -7.31 17.44 -26.51
N GLU A 514 -7.23 16.22 -25.98
CA GLU A 514 -6.85 15.05 -26.77
C GLU A 514 -8.00 14.58 -27.66
N GLN A 515 -7.79 14.65 -28.97
CA GLN A 515 -8.76 14.20 -29.95
C GLN A 515 -8.58 12.71 -30.21
N LEU A 516 -9.68 11.95 -30.18
CA LEU A 516 -9.67 10.53 -30.51
C LEU A 516 -10.75 10.23 -31.55
N ALA A 517 -10.39 9.59 -32.65
CA ALA A 517 -11.38 9.15 -33.62
C ALA A 517 -12.20 7.98 -33.04
N TRP A 518 -13.48 7.87 -33.45
CA TRP A 518 -14.35 6.78 -32.97
C TRP A 518 -13.69 5.38 -33.12
N LYS A 519 -13.04 5.13 -34.25
CA LYS A 519 -12.37 3.86 -34.50
C LYS A 519 -11.23 3.57 -33.51
N GLU A 520 -10.52 4.59 -33.10
CA GLU A 520 -9.43 4.47 -32.12
C GLU A 520 -9.99 4.24 -30.72
N LEU A 521 -11.07 4.97 -30.36
CA LEU A 521 -11.80 4.75 -29.12
C LEU A 521 -12.36 3.31 -29.07
N ASP A 522 -13.04 2.87 -30.13
CA ASP A 522 -13.58 1.52 -30.24
C ASP A 522 -12.50 0.45 -30.08
N ALA A 523 -11.33 0.67 -30.67
CA ALA A 523 -10.19 -0.23 -30.55
C ALA A 523 -9.65 -0.33 -29.11
N LEU A 524 -9.69 0.73 -28.32
CA LEU A 524 -9.28 0.69 -26.90
C LEU A 524 -10.15 -0.28 -26.09
N PHE A 525 -11.43 -0.41 -26.42
CA PHE A 525 -12.39 -1.23 -25.68
C PHE A 525 -12.54 -2.66 -26.21
N HIS A 526 -12.14 -2.92 -27.46
CA HIS A 526 -12.41 -4.21 -28.11
C HIS A 526 -11.15 -4.95 -28.58
N THR A 527 -9.98 -4.32 -28.56
CA THR A 527 -8.73 -5.02 -28.90
C THR A 527 -8.19 -5.76 -27.67
N ASP A 528 -8.03 -7.07 -27.78
CA ASP A 528 -7.39 -7.86 -26.71
C ASP A 528 -5.90 -7.55 -26.65
N ILE A 529 -5.50 -6.81 -25.63
CA ILE A 529 -4.12 -6.38 -25.41
C ILE A 529 -3.33 -7.44 -24.64
N ASN A 530 -3.99 -8.18 -23.76
CA ASN A 530 -3.33 -9.18 -22.89
C ASN A 530 -2.67 -10.31 -23.68
N GLN A 531 -3.21 -10.70 -24.83
CA GLN A 531 -2.59 -11.73 -25.68
C GLN A 531 -1.31 -11.25 -26.41
N ARG A 532 -1.13 -9.94 -26.58
CA ARG A 532 0.02 -9.39 -27.34
C ARG A 532 1.18 -8.92 -26.46
N GLN A 533 0.98 -8.70 -25.18
CA GLN A 533 1.94 -8.03 -24.30
C GLN A 533 2.45 -8.86 -23.13
N ILE A 534 1.92 -10.05 -22.90
CA ILE A 534 2.62 -11.04 -22.09
C ILE A 534 3.70 -11.70 -22.98
N ILE A 535 4.61 -10.90 -23.48
CA ILE A 535 5.96 -11.41 -23.70
C ILE A 535 6.46 -11.60 -22.27
N GLY A 536 6.31 -12.84 -21.78
CA GLY A 536 6.76 -13.18 -20.46
C GLY A 536 8.15 -12.59 -20.26
N VAL A 537 8.37 -11.96 -19.12
CA VAL A 537 9.71 -12.05 -18.55
C VAL A 537 9.93 -13.55 -18.56
N LYS A 538 10.77 -14.00 -19.44
CA LYS A 538 11.32 -15.33 -19.35
C LYS A 538 11.82 -15.46 -17.93
N ASN A 539 11.67 -16.61 -17.31
CA ASN A 539 12.11 -16.89 -15.96
C ASN A 539 13.49 -16.27 -15.68
N GLU A 540 13.84 -16.01 -14.44
CA GLU A 540 15.20 -15.55 -14.04
C GLU A 540 16.31 -16.37 -14.71
N SER A 541 16.07 -17.66 -15.00
CA SER A 541 16.93 -18.53 -15.82
C SER A 541 17.15 -18.06 -17.27
N ASP A 542 16.30 -17.22 -17.83
CA ASP A 542 16.48 -16.69 -19.19
C ASP A 542 17.36 -15.43 -19.22
N TYR A 543 17.71 -14.91 -18.06
CA TYR A 543 18.75 -13.88 -17.86
C TYR A 543 20.12 -14.50 -17.53
N THR A 544 20.25 -15.82 -17.50
CA THR A 544 21.57 -16.44 -17.51
C THR A 544 22.26 -16.05 -18.81
N VAL A 545 23.20 -15.15 -18.67
CA VAL A 545 24.17 -14.77 -19.69
C VAL A 545 24.64 -16.03 -20.35
N GLY A 546 24.34 -16.19 -21.64
CA GLY A 546 25.01 -17.16 -22.48
C GLY A 546 26.49 -16.82 -22.41
N GLY A 547 27.19 -17.47 -21.51
CA GLY A 547 28.64 -17.48 -21.54
C GLY A 547 29.05 -18.32 -22.73
N GLU A 548 29.56 -17.73 -23.76
CA GLU A 548 30.71 -18.10 -24.54
C GLU A 548 31.52 -16.84 -24.78
#